data_fa3a6da9416567f0877cbe9268a4ffda
#
_entry.id   fa3a6da9416567f0877cbe9268a4ffda
#
_cell.length_a   1.000
_cell.length_b   1.000
_cell.length_c   1.000
_cell.angle_alpha   90.00
_cell.angle_beta   90.00
_cell.angle_gamma   90.00
#
_symmetry.space_group_name_H-M   'P 1'
#
loop_
_entity.id
_entity.type
_entity.pdbx_description
1 polymer ?
#
loop_
_entity_poly.entity_id
_entity_poly.type
_entity_poly.pdbx_seq_one_letter_code
_entity_poly.pdbx_strand_id
1 'polypeptide(L)'
;VAATGAQSLAAGLGVADEGGNAIDAALAAAFVALATEPGLVSFGGGAFINIWPAESEPVVIDGNVEMPGRGLPHDRFGAGVREIWTDYGGGVLMHAGHGTAATPGCVPALARAHADYAKLSWPRLLEPAIFAARDGYPMGAAGARYLNFVADSLFGDDPEAHRLVTRGDGSLIEPGEVTANPLLADTLIALANE
;
A
#
# COMPACT_ATOMS: atom_id res chain seq x y z
N VAL A 1 10.18 -5.06 -16.06
CA VAL A 1 9.37 -4.73 -14.89
C VAL A 1 8.10 -5.56 -14.90
N ALA A 2 7.71 -6.10 -13.76
CA ALA A 2 6.41 -6.73 -13.54
C ALA A 2 5.77 -6.10 -12.30
N ALA A 3 4.47 -5.80 -12.34
CA ALA A 3 3.75 -5.17 -11.26
C ALA A 3 2.29 -5.66 -11.23
N THR A 4 1.59 -5.41 -10.13
CA THR A 4 0.23 -5.88 -9.89
C THR A 4 -0.82 -5.17 -10.74
N GLY A 5 -0.59 -3.89 -11.07
CA GLY A 5 -1.50 -3.05 -11.85
C GLY A 5 -0.82 -2.32 -13.01
N ALA A 6 -1.64 -1.83 -13.95
CA ALA A 6 -1.14 -1.09 -15.11
C ALA A 6 -0.45 0.23 -14.72
N GLN A 7 -0.97 0.93 -13.70
CA GLN A 7 -0.41 2.18 -13.20
C GLN A 7 0.95 1.95 -12.53
N SER A 8 1.06 0.94 -11.68
CA SER A 8 2.31 0.56 -11.02
C SER A 8 3.36 0.09 -12.02
N LEU A 9 2.94 -0.69 -13.04
CA LEU A 9 3.83 -1.07 -14.15
C LEU A 9 4.34 0.17 -14.92
N ALA A 10 3.44 1.09 -15.27
CA ALA A 10 3.80 2.31 -16.00
C ALA A 10 4.79 3.19 -15.21
N ALA A 11 4.59 3.33 -13.90
CA ALA A 11 5.51 4.06 -13.03
C ALA A 11 6.92 3.44 -13.01
N GLY A 12 7.01 2.11 -12.86
CA GLY A 12 8.29 1.41 -12.89
C GLY A 12 9.01 1.52 -14.24
N LEU A 13 8.29 1.42 -15.35
CA LEU A 13 8.85 1.60 -16.69
C LEU A 13 9.32 3.04 -16.93
N GLY A 14 8.50 4.04 -16.56
CA GLY A 14 8.87 5.45 -16.71
C GLY A 14 10.16 5.80 -15.97
N VAL A 15 10.31 5.32 -14.74
CA VAL A 15 11.53 5.50 -13.94
C VAL A 15 12.74 4.78 -14.58
N ALA A 16 12.55 3.60 -15.16
CA ALA A 16 13.62 2.89 -15.88
C ALA A 16 14.04 3.64 -17.14
N ASP A 17 13.10 4.21 -17.89
CA ASP A 17 13.37 5.00 -19.11
C ASP A 17 14.14 6.30 -18.80
N GLU A 18 14.02 6.84 -17.60
CA GLU A 18 14.78 7.98 -17.09
C GLU A 18 16.20 7.63 -16.63
N GLY A 19 16.60 6.37 -16.74
CA GLY A 19 17.92 5.87 -16.34
C GLY A 19 18.01 5.38 -14.90
N GLY A 20 16.87 5.21 -14.22
CA GLY A 20 16.77 4.51 -12.96
C GLY A 20 17.22 3.05 -13.09
N ASN A 21 17.68 2.48 -11.98
CA ASN A 21 18.03 1.06 -11.93
C ASN A 21 16.81 0.18 -11.60
N ALA A 22 17.02 -1.11 -11.45
CA ALA A 22 15.94 -2.07 -11.13
C ALA A 22 15.27 -1.77 -9.78
N ILE A 23 16.03 -1.23 -8.82
CA ILE A 23 15.48 -0.86 -7.50
C ILE A 23 14.60 0.38 -7.63
N ASP A 24 15.06 1.41 -8.34
CA ASP A 24 14.25 2.61 -8.62
C ASP A 24 12.91 2.24 -9.26
N ALA A 25 12.95 1.39 -10.29
CA ALA A 25 11.75 0.93 -10.98
C ALA A 25 10.82 0.13 -10.07
N ALA A 26 11.37 -0.74 -9.22
CA ALA A 26 10.60 -1.54 -8.27
C ALA A 26 9.96 -0.66 -7.18
N LEU A 27 10.70 0.32 -6.64
CA LEU A 27 10.20 1.25 -5.62
C LEU A 27 9.07 2.13 -6.17
N ALA A 28 9.24 2.73 -7.36
CA ALA A 28 8.20 3.54 -7.98
C ALA A 28 6.93 2.72 -8.26
N ALA A 29 7.09 1.49 -8.77
CA ALA A 29 5.96 0.58 -8.96
C ALA A 29 5.27 0.22 -7.64
N ALA A 30 6.04 -0.05 -6.58
CA ALA A 30 5.51 -0.36 -5.26
C ALA A 30 4.74 0.81 -4.66
N PHE A 31 5.25 2.03 -4.72
CA PHE A 31 4.54 3.23 -4.22
C PHE A 31 3.20 3.42 -4.92
N VAL A 32 3.16 3.25 -6.24
CA VAL A 32 1.90 3.36 -6.97
C VAL A 32 0.95 2.23 -6.61
N ALA A 33 1.41 0.99 -6.48
CA ALA A 33 0.55 -0.13 -6.04
C ALA A 33 -0.05 0.14 -4.66
N LEU A 34 0.77 0.59 -3.68
CA LEU A 34 0.33 0.93 -2.33
C LEU A 34 -0.71 2.06 -2.31
N ALA A 35 -0.67 2.98 -3.29
CA ALA A 35 -1.61 4.08 -3.41
C ALA A 35 -2.89 3.72 -4.17
N THR A 36 -2.84 2.74 -5.10
CA THR A 36 -3.92 2.50 -6.08
C THR A 36 -4.63 1.16 -5.94
N GLU A 37 -4.25 0.34 -4.96
CA GLU A 37 -4.83 -0.98 -4.72
C GLU A 37 -5.45 -1.10 -3.31
N PRO A 38 -6.48 -0.28 -2.99
CA PRO A 38 -7.09 -0.26 -1.66
C PRO A 38 -7.68 -1.63 -1.30
N GLY A 39 -7.49 -2.03 -0.05
CA GLY A 39 -7.92 -3.34 0.45
C GLY A 39 -6.93 -4.48 0.18
N LEU A 40 -6.07 -4.38 -0.82
CA LEU A 40 -5.05 -5.39 -1.13
C LEU A 40 -3.71 -5.07 -0.46
N VAL A 41 -3.25 -3.84 -0.61
CA VAL A 41 -1.99 -3.35 -0.04
C VAL A 41 -2.15 -1.92 0.48
N SER A 42 -1.26 -1.50 1.39
CA SER A 42 -1.27 -0.13 1.91
C SER A 42 0.10 0.28 2.46
N PHE A 43 0.34 1.59 2.59
CA PHE A 43 1.53 2.13 3.27
C PHE A 43 1.60 1.75 4.76
N GLY A 44 0.45 1.44 5.37
CA GLY A 44 0.36 0.95 6.74
C GLY A 44 0.63 -0.54 6.92
N GLY A 45 1.00 -1.24 5.86
CA GLY A 45 1.29 -2.67 5.87
C GLY A 45 2.75 -3.02 6.12
N GLY A 46 3.07 -4.28 5.85
CA GLY A 46 4.44 -4.79 5.83
C GLY A 46 4.95 -5.04 4.42
N ALA A 47 6.26 -5.26 4.29
CA ALA A 47 6.91 -5.64 3.04
C ALA A 47 8.13 -6.53 3.30
N PHE A 48 8.39 -7.47 2.39
CA PHE A 48 9.67 -8.14 2.26
C PHE A 48 10.28 -7.76 0.92
N ILE A 49 11.50 -7.24 0.92
CA ILE A 49 12.18 -6.78 -0.28
C ILE A 49 13.41 -7.67 -0.50
N ASN A 50 13.37 -8.46 -1.58
CA ASN A 50 14.51 -9.29 -1.99
C ASN A 50 15.30 -8.57 -3.06
N ILE A 51 16.58 -8.32 -2.80
CA ILE A 51 17.49 -7.64 -3.73
C ILE A 51 18.60 -8.61 -4.09
N TRP A 52 18.83 -8.78 -5.40
CA TRP A 52 19.87 -9.62 -5.97
C TRP A 52 20.87 -8.75 -6.74
N PRO A 53 21.88 -8.18 -6.06
CA PRO A 53 22.89 -7.39 -6.73
C PRO A 53 23.76 -8.28 -7.64
N ALA A 54 24.26 -7.72 -8.76
CA ALA A 54 25.03 -8.50 -9.74
C ALA A 54 26.36 -9.04 -9.18
N GLU A 55 26.95 -8.35 -8.22
CA GLU A 55 28.33 -8.61 -7.76
C GLU A 55 28.43 -8.88 -6.22
N SER A 56 27.29 -9.09 -5.55
CA SER A 56 27.27 -9.37 -4.12
C SER A 56 26.18 -10.38 -3.75
N GLU A 57 26.22 -10.85 -2.51
CA GLU A 57 25.22 -11.77 -1.99
C GLU A 57 23.82 -11.14 -1.97
N PRO A 58 22.77 -11.97 -2.17
CA PRO A 58 21.38 -11.53 -2.06
C PRO A 58 21.06 -10.98 -0.67
N VAL A 59 20.25 -9.94 -0.65
CA VAL A 59 19.80 -9.28 0.58
C VAL A 59 18.29 -9.34 0.69
N VAL A 60 17.80 -9.63 1.88
CA VAL A 60 16.38 -9.49 2.24
C VAL A 60 16.25 -8.35 3.25
N ILE A 61 15.43 -7.37 2.92
CA ILE A 61 15.00 -6.34 3.87
C ILE A 61 13.67 -6.79 4.43
N ASP A 62 13.64 -7.05 5.74
CA ASP A 62 12.44 -7.40 6.48
C ASP A 62 11.78 -6.11 6.99
N GLY A 63 10.71 -5.72 6.34
CA GLY A 63 9.82 -4.63 6.73
C GLY A 63 8.44 -5.16 7.09
N ASN A 64 8.34 -6.34 7.66
CA ASN A 64 7.06 -6.86 8.14
C ASN A 64 6.48 -5.98 9.25
N VAL A 65 5.19 -6.14 9.47
CA VAL A 65 4.52 -5.46 10.58
C VAL A 65 4.94 -6.07 11.92
N GLU A 66 5.02 -5.25 12.94
CA GLU A 66 5.25 -5.71 14.31
C GLU A 66 4.04 -5.42 15.20
N MET A 67 3.82 -6.31 16.17
CA MET A 67 2.84 -6.06 17.21
C MET A 67 3.26 -4.84 18.05
N PRO A 68 2.44 -3.80 18.15
CA PRO A 68 2.79 -2.62 18.94
C PRO A 68 2.80 -2.95 20.44
N GLY A 69 3.44 -2.08 21.22
CA GLY A 69 3.42 -2.17 22.68
C GLY A 69 4.36 -3.24 23.26
N ARG A 70 5.45 -3.55 22.58
CA ARG A 70 6.50 -4.43 23.12
C ARG A 70 6.90 -4.01 24.55
N GLY A 71 6.80 -4.94 25.51
CA GLY A 71 7.09 -4.67 26.92
C GLY A 71 5.93 -4.09 27.74
N LEU A 72 4.75 -3.88 27.15
CA LEU A 72 3.55 -3.52 27.91
C LEU A 72 2.92 -4.73 28.61
N PRO A 73 2.20 -4.53 29.72
CA PRO A 73 1.41 -5.58 30.37
C PRO A 73 0.34 -6.17 29.45
N HIS A 74 0.04 -7.45 29.60
CA HIS A 74 -0.91 -8.18 28.76
C HIS A 74 -2.35 -7.61 28.77
N ASP A 75 -2.77 -6.99 29.87
CA ASP A 75 -4.09 -6.36 30.03
C ASP A 75 -4.25 -5.06 29.23
N ARG A 76 -3.17 -4.60 28.57
CA ARG A 76 -3.19 -3.41 27.72
C ARG A 76 -3.44 -3.75 26.23
N PHE A 77 -3.60 -5.01 25.90
CA PHE A 77 -3.80 -5.50 24.53
C PHE A 77 -5.23 -6.02 24.29
N GLY A 78 -5.62 -6.11 23.03
CA GLY A 78 -6.84 -6.78 22.57
C GLY A 78 -8.12 -5.98 22.66
N ALA A 79 -8.09 -4.75 23.20
CA ALA A 79 -9.27 -3.88 23.17
C ALA A 79 -9.54 -3.40 21.73
N GLY A 80 -10.84 -3.37 21.33
CA GLY A 80 -11.24 -2.89 20.00
C GLY A 80 -10.99 -3.87 18.86
N VAL A 81 -10.87 -5.15 19.14
CA VAL A 81 -10.83 -6.23 18.15
C VAL A 81 -12.24 -6.76 17.92
N ARG A 82 -12.63 -6.93 16.66
CA ARG A 82 -13.87 -7.62 16.26
C ARG A 82 -13.57 -8.72 15.25
N GLU A 83 -14.29 -9.81 15.33
CA GLU A 83 -14.23 -10.90 14.36
C GLU A 83 -15.12 -10.58 13.17
N ILE A 84 -14.62 -10.85 11.97
CA ILE A 84 -15.32 -10.65 10.71
C ILE A 84 -15.22 -11.93 9.90
N TRP A 85 -16.36 -12.48 9.53
CA TRP A 85 -16.40 -13.54 8.55
C TRP A 85 -16.45 -12.94 7.14
N THR A 86 -15.62 -13.44 6.24
CA THR A 86 -15.66 -13.08 4.82
C THR A 86 -15.72 -14.33 3.96
N ASP A 87 -16.50 -14.29 2.89
CA ASP A 87 -16.63 -15.41 1.94
C ASP A 87 -15.44 -15.53 0.97
N TYR A 88 -14.41 -14.70 1.14
CA TYR A 88 -13.20 -14.78 0.34
C TYR A 88 -12.52 -16.14 0.49
N GLY A 89 -12.16 -16.76 -0.65
CA GLY A 89 -11.42 -18.01 -0.69
C GLY A 89 -12.18 -19.24 -0.12
N GLY A 90 -13.51 -19.14 0.02
CA GLY A 90 -14.35 -20.22 0.60
C GLY A 90 -14.63 -20.05 2.09
N GLY A 91 -14.32 -18.89 2.63
CA GLY A 91 -14.60 -18.50 4.01
C GLY A 91 -13.35 -18.34 4.86
N VAL A 92 -13.14 -17.12 5.35
CA VAL A 92 -12.01 -16.79 6.24
C VAL A 92 -12.53 -15.95 7.41
N LEU A 93 -12.14 -16.34 8.63
CA LEU A 93 -12.31 -15.50 9.81
C LEU A 93 -11.17 -14.50 9.89
N MET A 94 -11.52 -13.23 9.85
CA MET A 94 -10.58 -12.12 10.00
C MET A 94 -10.82 -11.38 11.30
N HIS A 95 -9.83 -10.60 11.72
CA HIS A 95 -9.92 -9.71 12.87
C HIS A 95 -9.67 -8.27 12.40
N ALA A 96 -10.53 -7.35 12.76
CA ALA A 96 -10.42 -5.93 12.41
C ALA A 96 -10.69 -5.03 13.63
N GLY A 97 -10.45 -3.73 13.44
CA GLY A 97 -10.65 -2.71 14.45
C GLY A 97 -9.35 -2.15 15.00
N HIS A 98 -9.43 -1.15 15.86
CA HIS A 98 -8.26 -0.43 16.38
C HIS A 98 -7.27 -1.33 17.13
N GLY A 99 -7.75 -2.41 17.75
CA GLY A 99 -6.91 -3.37 18.46
C GLY A 99 -6.09 -4.31 17.58
N THR A 100 -6.33 -4.28 16.25
CA THR A 100 -5.55 -5.08 15.28
C THR A 100 -4.48 -4.26 14.55
N ALA A 101 -4.38 -2.94 14.85
CA ALA A 101 -3.37 -2.10 14.23
C ALA A 101 -1.96 -2.59 14.61
N ALA A 102 -1.13 -2.80 13.60
CA ALA A 102 0.26 -3.18 13.76
C ALA A 102 1.18 -1.97 13.54
N THR A 103 2.42 -2.05 14.02
CA THR A 103 3.46 -1.08 13.66
C THR A 103 3.88 -1.32 12.21
N PRO A 104 3.70 -0.36 11.29
CA PRO A 104 4.01 -0.56 9.88
C PRO A 104 5.52 -0.67 9.64
N GLY A 105 5.92 -1.62 8.81
CA GLY A 105 7.32 -1.78 8.39
C GLY A 105 7.58 -1.47 6.92
N CYS A 106 6.52 -1.31 6.11
CA CYS A 106 6.63 -1.14 4.66
C CYS A 106 7.47 0.09 4.28
N VAL A 107 7.11 1.28 4.77
CA VAL A 107 7.81 2.53 4.41
C VAL A 107 9.27 2.53 4.85
N PRO A 108 9.63 2.15 6.09
CA PRO A 108 11.02 2.00 6.50
C PRO A 108 11.83 1.04 5.62
N ALA A 109 11.22 -0.08 5.18
CA ALA A 109 11.89 -1.04 4.29
C ALA A 109 12.15 -0.44 2.90
N LEU A 110 11.17 0.26 2.33
CA LEU A 110 11.31 0.96 1.04
C LEU A 110 12.38 2.06 1.12
N ALA A 111 12.39 2.84 2.21
CA ALA A 111 13.40 3.86 2.45
C ALA A 111 14.81 3.23 2.59
N ARG A 112 14.93 2.10 3.26
CA ARG A 112 16.19 1.38 3.37
C ARG A 112 16.67 0.86 2.01
N ALA A 113 15.78 0.26 1.21
CA ALA A 113 16.12 -0.18 -0.15
C ALA A 113 16.57 0.99 -1.04
N HIS A 114 15.89 2.14 -0.91
CA HIS A 114 16.28 3.36 -1.59
C HIS A 114 17.69 3.81 -1.18
N ALA A 115 17.93 3.98 0.11
CA ALA A 115 19.20 4.51 0.62
C ALA A 115 20.41 3.67 0.22
N ASP A 116 20.26 2.33 0.16
CA ASP A 116 21.37 1.44 -0.10
C ASP A 116 21.60 1.16 -1.59
N TYR A 117 20.54 1.23 -2.44
CA TYR A 117 20.60 0.67 -3.79
C TYR A 117 20.03 1.55 -4.89
N ALA A 118 19.25 2.58 -4.59
CA ALA A 118 18.63 3.43 -5.61
C ALA A 118 19.63 4.43 -6.22
N LYS A 119 19.31 4.91 -7.42
CA LYS A 119 20.04 5.97 -8.13
C LYS A 119 19.28 7.30 -8.16
N LEU A 120 17.97 7.23 -8.27
CA LEU A 120 17.11 8.41 -8.34
C LEU A 120 16.76 8.90 -6.93
N SER A 121 16.39 10.16 -6.82
CA SER A 121 16.02 10.74 -5.54
C SER A 121 14.70 10.16 -5.02
N TRP A 122 14.59 10.08 -3.70
CA TRP A 122 13.38 9.63 -3.00
C TRP A 122 12.11 10.36 -3.46
N PRO A 123 12.08 11.71 -3.54
CA PRO A 123 10.91 12.43 -4.05
C PRO A 123 10.52 12.00 -5.47
N ARG A 124 11.51 11.77 -6.36
CA ARG A 124 11.22 11.35 -7.73
C ARG A 124 10.50 10.03 -7.81
N LEU A 125 10.85 9.07 -6.94
CA LEU A 125 10.20 7.76 -6.91
C LEU A 125 8.78 7.79 -6.35
N LEU A 126 8.49 8.74 -5.45
CA LEU A 126 7.15 8.94 -4.87
C LEU A 126 6.21 9.72 -5.81
N GLU A 127 6.74 10.53 -6.71
CA GLU A 127 5.97 11.44 -7.56
C GLU A 127 4.82 10.75 -8.33
N PRO A 128 4.99 9.58 -8.97
CA PRO A 128 3.89 8.90 -9.65
C PRO A 128 2.75 8.49 -8.71
N ALA A 129 3.06 8.08 -7.47
CA ALA A 129 2.06 7.74 -6.47
C ALA A 129 1.34 8.98 -5.95
N ILE A 130 2.05 10.10 -5.77
CA ILE A 130 1.46 11.39 -5.40
C ILE A 130 0.46 11.83 -6.46
N PHE A 131 0.82 11.78 -7.74
CA PHE A 131 -0.08 12.13 -8.84
C PHE A 131 -1.30 11.21 -8.88
N ALA A 132 -1.11 9.89 -8.79
CA ALA A 132 -2.21 8.94 -8.78
C ALA A 132 -3.17 9.20 -7.61
N ALA A 133 -2.64 9.41 -6.40
CA ALA A 133 -3.47 9.69 -5.23
C ALA A 133 -4.22 11.03 -5.34
N ARG A 134 -3.58 12.08 -5.86
CA ARG A 134 -4.15 13.42 -5.94
C ARG A 134 -5.14 13.57 -7.09
N ASP A 135 -4.72 13.17 -8.31
CA ASP A 135 -5.44 13.44 -9.55
C ASP A 135 -6.42 12.32 -9.92
N GLY A 136 -6.30 11.18 -9.22
CA GLY A 136 -7.14 10.01 -9.39
C GLY A 136 -6.53 8.92 -10.27
N TYR A 137 -7.03 7.72 -10.06
CA TYR A 137 -6.65 6.52 -10.79
C TYR A 137 -7.86 5.65 -11.08
N PRO A 138 -7.89 4.91 -12.21
CA PRO A 138 -8.94 3.94 -12.46
C PRO A 138 -8.78 2.73 -11.53
N MET A 139 -9.88 2.34 -10.87
CA MET A 139 -9.93 1.18 -9.99
C MET A 139 -9.57 -0.09 -10.77
N GLY A 140 -8.61 -0.84 -10.26
CA GLY A 140 -8.20 -2.12 -10.84
C GLY A 140 -9.26 -3.21 -10.65
N ALA A 141 -9.38 -4.12 -11.64
CA ALA A 141 -10.38 -5.20 -11.58
C ALA A 141 -10.20 -6.14 -10.37
N ALA A 142 -8.97 -6.43 -9.96
CA ALA A 142 -8.68 -7.25 -8.79
C ALA A 142 -9.12 -6.56 -7.50
N GLY A 143 -8.80 -5.25 -7.35
CA GLY A 143 -9.22 -4.44 -6.20
C GLY A 143 -10.73 -4.34 -6.11
N ALA A 144 -11.40 -3.93 -7.17
CA ALA A 144 -12.86 -3.84 -7.21
C ALA A 144 -13.54 -5.16 -6.84
N ARG A 145 -13.03 -6.29 -7.36
CA ARG A 145 -13.56 -7.62 -7.00
C ARG A 145 -13.35 -7.93 -5.51
N TYR A 146 -12.18 -7.61 -4.96
CA TYR A 146 -11.88 -7.87 -3.56
C TYR A 146 -12.74 -7.04 -2.60
N LEU A 147 -13.06 -5.80 -2.98
CA LEU A 147 -13.93 -4.92 -2.20
C LEU A 147 -15.32 -5.53 -1.92
N ASN A 148 -15.85 -6.39 -2.81
CA ASN A 148 -17.11 -7.09 -2.53
C ASN A 148 -17.07 -7.98 -1.27
N PHE A 149 -15.89 -8.36 -0.82
CA PHE A 149 -15.73 -9.19 0.38
C PHE A 149 -15.37 -8.40 1.63
N VAL A 150 -14.77 -7.22 1.48
CA VAL A 150 -14.12 -6.54 2.61
C VAL A 150 -14.49 -5.05 2.76
N ALA A 151 -15.26 -4.45 1.83
CA ALA A 151 -15.51 -3.01 1.86
C ALA A 151 -16.11 -2.55 3.19
N ASP A 152 -17.21 -3.15 3.61
CA ASP A 152 -17.88 -2.77 4.87
C ASP A 152 -17.00 -3.02 6.09
N SER A 153 -16.24 -4.10 6.06
CA SER A 153 -15.44 -4.53 7.21
C SER A 153 -14.13 -3.77 7.38
N LEU A 154 -13.52 -3.32 6.29
CA LEU A 154 -12.23 -2.59 6.33
C LEU A 154 -12.40 -1.08 6.17
N PHE A 155 -13.44 -0.62 5.47
CA PHE A 155 -13.62 0.80 5.14
C PHE A 155 -14.89 1.40 5.76
N GLY A 156 -15.82 0.57 6.26
CA GLY A 156 -17.14 1.04 6.73
C GLY A 156 -17.12 1.87 8.03
N ASP A 157 -16.08 1.71 8.85
CA ASP A 157 -15.99 2.42 10.14
C ASP A 157 -15.55 3.90 9.97
N ASP A 158 -14.91 4.25 8.86
CA ASP A 158 -14.41 5.58 8.57
C ASP A 158 -15.08 6.15 7.30
N PRO A 159 -15.84 7.26 7.41
CA PRO A 159 -16.52 7.84 6.24
C PRO A 159 -15.59 8.30 5.12
N GLU A 160 -14.36 8.70 5.43
CA GLU A 160 -13.38 9.07 4.40
C GLU A 160 -12.82 7.84 3.69
N ALA A 161 -12.47 6.81 4.45
CA ALA A 161 -12.05 5.54 3.88
C ALA A 161 -13.16 4.91 3.03
N HIS A 162 -14.41 4.95 3.49
CA HIS A 162 -15.56 4.42 2.75
C HIS A 162 -15.77 5.13 1.41
N ARG A 163 -15.59 6.45 1.35
CA ARG A 163 -15.71 7.22 0.09
C ARG A 163 -14.66 6.84 -0.97
N LEU A 164 -13.53 6.30 -0.57
CA LEU A 164 -12.51 5.86 -1.54
C LEU A 164 -12.94 4.64 -2.36
N VAL A 165 -13.88 3.87 -1.84
CA VAL A 165 -14.28 2.57 -2.39
C VAL A 165 -15.75 2.54 -2.80
N THR A 166 -16.49 3.65 -2.63
CA THR A 166 -17.91 3.76 -2.97
C THR A 166 -18.22 4.94 -3.87
N ARG A 167 -19.33 4.85 -4.57
CA ARG A 167 -19.96 5.95 -5.35
C ARG A 167 -20.80 6.85 -4.44
N GLY A 168 -21.29 7.94 -5.00
CA GLY A 168 -22.18 8.87 -4.29
C GLY A 168 -23.52 8.29 -3.84
N ASP A 169 -23.96 7.18 -4.46
CA ASP A 169 -25.16 6.43 -4.06
C ASP A 169 -24.88 5.31 -3.03
N GLY A 170 -23.62 5.17 -2.60
CA GLY A 170 -23.17 4.17 -1.64
C GLY A 170 -22.85 2.80 -2.24
N SER A 171 -23.03 2.58 -3.54
CA SER A 171 -22.61 1.36 -4.20
C SER A 171 -21.07 1.30 -4.34
N LEU A 172 -20.51 0.09 -4.41
CA LEU A 172 -19.07 -0.08 -4.59
C LEU A 172 -18.62 0.44 -5.96
N ILE A 173 -17.41 1.01 -5.97
CA ILE A 173 -16.75 1.43 -7.20
C ILE A 173 -16.45 0.23 -8.10
N GLU A 174 -16.66 0.37 -9.41
CA GLU A 174 -16.41 -0.69 -10.39
C GLU A 174 -15.05 -0.56 -11.09
N PRO A 175 -14.58 -1.64 -11.74
CA PRO A 175 -13.34 -1.60 -12.51
C PRO A 175 -13.35 -0.49 -13.55
N GLY A 176 -12.30 0.32 -13.59
CA GLY A 176 -12.12 1.43 -14.53
C GLY A 176 -12.73 2.76 -14.07
N GLU A 177 -13.54 2.77 -13.04
CA GLU A 177 -14.02 4.04 -12.45
C GLU A 177 -12.89 4.73 -11.68
N VAL A 178 -12.88 6.06 -11.75
CA VAL A 178 -11.80 6.86 -11.16
C VAL A 178 -12.13 7.17 -9.70
N THR A 179 -11.17 6.89 -8.83
CA THR A 179 -11.16 7.33 -7.43
C THR A 179 -9.88 8.10 -7.13
N ALA A 180 -9.88 8.92 -6.08
CA ALA A 180 -8.74 9.70 -5.63
C ALA A 180 -8.67 9.75 -4.10
N ASN A 181 -7.46 9.90 -3.57
CA ASN A 181 -7.21 10.10 -2.15
C ASN A 181 -6.27 11.29 -1.93
N PRO A 182 -6.78 12.53 -1.97
CA PRO A 182 -5.96 13.73 -1.77
C PRO A 182 -5.23 13.77 -0.42
N LEU A 183 -5.82 13.22 0.64
CA LEU A 183 -5.17 13.16 1.96
C LEU A 183 -3.94 12.24 1.96
N LEU A 184 -4.00 11.14 1.20
CA LEU A 184 -2.82 10.31 0.99
C LEU A 184 -1.76 11.06 0.18
N ALA A 185 -2.17 11.82 -0.84
CA ALA A 185 -1.23 12.63 -1.62
C ALA A 185 -0.48 13.64 -0.73
N ASP A 186 -1.18 14.33 0.17
CA ASP A 186 -0.55 15.25 1.12
C ASP A 186 0.44 14.53 2.05
N THR A 187 0.08 13.33 2.52
CA THR A 187 0.97 12.48 3.32
C THR A 187 2.22 12.06 2.54
N LEU A 188 2.06 11.66 1.27
CA LEU A 188 3.18 11.28 0.41
C LEU A 188 4.08 12.46 0.06
N ILE A 189 3.51 13.66 -0.10
CA ILE A 189 4.30 14.90 -0.28
C ILE A 189 5.13 15.19 0.97
N ALA A 190 4.57 15.04 2.17
CA ALA A 190 5.33 15.19 3.40
C ALA A 190 6.47 14.16 3.48
N LEU A 191 6.18 12.89 3.20
CA LEU A 191 7.16 11.81 3.17
C LEU A 191 8.28 12.03 2.13
N ALA A 192 7.96 12.67 1.00
CA ALA A 192 8.95 12.98 -0.04
C ALA A 192 9.93 14.09 0.37
N ASN A 193 9.60 14.88 1.39
CA ASN A 193 10.41 16.01 1.88
C ASN A 193 11.21 15.68 3.15
N GLU A 194 11.09 14.49 3.70
CA GLU A 194 11.90 14.00 4.83
C GLU A 194 13.25 13.42 4.36
#